data_5446f0bb7cc1199afcbc066ac9487f24
#
_entry.id   5446f0bb7cc1199afcbc066ac9487f24
#
_cell.length_a   1.000
_cell.length_b   1.000
_cell.length_c   1.000
_cell.angle_alpha   90.00
_cell.angle_beta   90.00
_cell.angle_gamma   90.00
#
_symmetry.space_group_name_H-M   'P 1'
#
loop_
_entity.id
_entity.type
_entity.pdbx_description
1 polymer ?
#
loop_
_entity_poly.entity_id
_entity_poly.type
_entity_poly.pdbx_seq_one_letter_code
_entity_poly.pdbx_strand_id
1 'polypeptide(L)'
;MKPEIMCIMLVDDNKNDNFFHEREIKKTHLETYVIPKESGAEALEYLNSMIESGNTKPTLIFLDINMPGMDGWGFLDEYSKLDKDIQSGIIVVMLTTSDNPETKVRAMSWSSVSDYITKPLTKEIMEDLVDKYFKF
;
A
#
# COMPACT_ATOMS: atom_id res chain seq x y z
N MET A 1 -14.02 -3.24 -19.12
CA MET A 1 -14.58 -3.82 -17.90
C MET A 1 -14.03 -3.09 -16.69
N LYS A 2 -14.90 -2.71 -15.76
CA LYS A 2 -14.45 -2.03 -14.56
C LYS A 2 -13.92 -3.05 -13.57
N PRO A 3 -12.82 -2.75 -12.86
CA PRO A 3 -12.42 -3.61 -11.76
C PRO A 3 -13.52 -3.62 -10.69
N GLU A 4 -13.64 -4.72 -9.99
CA GLU A 4 -14.53 -4.81 -8.85
C GLU A 4 -13.99 -3.97 -7.70
N ILE A 5 -14.68 -3.98 -6.56
CA ILE A 5 -14.26 -3.21 -5.38
C ILE A 5 -12.79 -3.52 -5.06
N MET A 6 -11.98 -2.48 -5.06
CA MET A 6 -10.58 -2.58 -4.66
C MET A 6 -10.43 -2.29 -3.18
N CYS A 7 -9.73 -3.15 -2.48
CA CYS A 7 -9.37 -2.90 -1.08
C CYS A 7 -7.95 -2.34 -1.06
N ILE A 8 -7.80 -1.13 -0.54
CA ILE A 8 -6.52 -0.42 -0.55
C ILE A 8 -6.11 -0.10 0.89
N MET A 9 -4.94 -0.57 1.28
CA MET A 9 -4.40 -0.27 2.60
C MET A 9 -3.40 0.87 2.51
N LEU A 10 -3.52 1.84 3.39
CA LEU A 10 -2.58 2.95 3.51
C LEU A 10 -1.82 2.77 4.82
N VAL A 11 -0.49 2.60 4.74
CA VAL A 11 0.35 2.41 5.92
C VAL A 11 1.23 3.63 6.11
N ASP A 12 0.84 4.51 7.02
CA ASP A 12 1.50 5.79 7.25
C ASP A 12 1.14 6.26 8.66
N ASP A 13 2.12 6.69 9.43
CA ASP A 13 1.87 7.17 10.79
C ASP A 13 1.23 8.57 10.82
N ASN A 14 1.22 9.26 9.70
CA ASN A 14 0.64 10.59 9.59
C ASN A 14 -0.84 10.50 9.21
N LYS A 15 -1.71 10.80 10.16
CA LYS A 15 -3.15 10.73 9.94
C LYS A 15 -3.63 11.67 8.84
N ASN A 16 -3.02 12.85 8.74
CA ASN A 16 -3.38 13.83 7.72
C ASN A 16 -3.04 13.31 6.32
N ASP A 17 -1.89 12.66 6.18
CA ASP A 17 -1.50 12.07 4.90
C ASP A 17 -2.46 10.95 4.51
N ASN A 18 -2.81 10.07 5.45
CA ASN A 18 -3.77 9.00 5.19
C ASN A 18 -5.12 9.57 4.76
N PHE A 19 -5.58 10.63 5.44
CA PHE A 19 -6.84 11.27 5.11
C PHE A 19 -6.81 11.89 3.71
N PHE A 20 -5.74 12.60 3.38
CA PHE A 20 -5.57 13.22 2.07
C PHE A 20 -5.57 12.15 0.96
N HIS A 21 -4.77 11.10 1.16
CA HIS A 21 -4.64 10.06 0.15
C HIS A 21 -5.92 9.27 -0.03
N GLU A 22 -6.66 9.02 1.05
CA GLU A 22 -7.95 8.37 0.95
C GLU A 22 -8.92 9.21 0.12
N ARG A 23 -8.94 10.53 0.33
CA ARG A 23 -9.77 11.42 -0.47
C ARG A 23 -9.42 11.37 -1.94
N GLU A 24 -8.13 11.36 -2.27
CA GLU A 24 -7.70 11.30 -3.67
C GLU A 24 -8.09 9.98 -4.31
N ILE A 25 -7.97 8.88 -3.58
CA ILE A 25 -8.39 7.57 -4.07
C ILE A 25 -9.89 7.58 -4.38
N LYS A 26 -10.69 8.17 -3.49
CA LYS A 26 -12.15 8.19 -3.65
C LYS A 26 -12.63 9.13 -4.75
N LYS A 27 -11.78 10.01 -5.25
CA LYS A 27 -12.11 10.85 -6.42
C LYS A 27 -12.06 10.07 -7.72
N THR A 28 -11.46 8.90 -7.74
CA THR A 28 -11.46 8.05 -8.92
C THR A 28 -12.87 7.48 -9.11
N HIS A 29 -13.16 6.99 -10.32
CA HIS A 29 -14.46 6.39 -10.60
C HIS A 29 -14.52 4.92 -10.21
N LEU A 30 -13.60 4.49 -9.35
CA LEU A 30 -13.51 3.11 -8.88
C LEU A 30 -14.24 2.94 -7.56
N GLU A 31 -14.87 1.80 -7.38
CA GLU A 31 -15.34 1.44 -6.06
C GLU A 31 -14.14 1.00 -5.22
N THR A 32 -13.88 1.70 -4.14
CA THR A 32 -12.73 1.42 -3.29
C THR A 32 -13.14 1.31 -1.83
N TYR A 33 -12.46 0.42 -1.14
CA TYR A 33 -12.54 0.28 0.31
C TYR A 33 -11.14 0.57 0.85
N VAL A 34 -10.99 1.64 1.63
CA VAL A 34 -9.68 2.09 2.11
C VAL A 34 -9.50 1.74 3.57
N ILE A 35 -8.37 1.12 3.89
CA ILE A 35 -8.01 0.72 5.26
C ILE A 35 -6.77 1.50 5.66
N PRO A 36 -6.91 2.60 6.43
CA PRO A 36 -5.72 3.29 6.92
C PRO A 36 -5.16 2.57 8.14
N LYS A 37 -3.85 2.42 8.16
CA LYS A 37 -3.10 1.87 9.29
C LYS A 37 -2.01 2.87 9.66
N GLU A 38 -1.79 3.10 10.94
CA GLU A 38 -0.86 4.11 11.42
C GLU A 38 0.50 3.56 11.81
N SER A 39 0.70 2.26 11.63
CA SER A 39 2.00 1.63 11.87
C SER A 39 2.13 0.36 11.06
N GLY A 40 3.38 -0.05 10.85
CA GLY A 40 3.65 -1.33 10.21
C GLY A 40 3.12 -2.50 11.03
N ALA A 41 3.20 -2.39 12.36
CA ALA A 41 2.69 -3.45 13.24
C ALA A 41 1.19 -3.65 13.08
N GLU A 42 0.41 -2.55 13.02
CA GLU A 42 -1.03 -2.65 12.80
C GLU A 42 -1.36 -3.28 11.45
N ALA A 43 -0.61 -2.90 10.43
CA ALA A 43 -0.82 -3.44 9.09
C ALA A 43 -0.53 -4.95 9.05
N LEU A 44 0.56 -5.37 9.68
CA LEU A 44 0.92 -6.79 9.73
C LEU A 44 -0.10 -7.60 10.53
N GLU A 45 -0.60 -7.03 11.64
CA GLU A 45 -1.64 -7.69 12.42
C GLU A 45 -2.91 -7.91 11.60
N TYR A 46 -3.31 -6.89 10.84
CA TYR A 46 -4.46 -7.02 9.95
C TYR A 46 -4.25 -8.15 8.94
N LEU A 47 -3.08 -8.18 8.30
CA LEU A 47 -2.78 -9.19 7.28
C LEU A 47 -2.73 -10.59 7.87
N ASN A 48 -2.13 -10.75 9.05
CA ASN A 48 -2.03 -12.04 9.71
C ASN A 48 -3.38 -12.58 10.17
N SER A 49 -4.30 -11.70 10.56
CA SER A 49 -5.60 -12.11 11.11
C SER A 49 -6.72 -12.14 10.08
N MET A 50 -6.49 -11.69 8.86
CA MET A 50 -7.58 -11.49 7.90
C MET A 50 -8.31 -12.80 7.54
N ILE A 51 -7.61 -13.92 7.50
CA ILE A 51 -8.24 -15.20 7.18
C ILE A 51 -9.19 -15.61 8.30
N GLU A 52 -8.73 -15.51 9.56
CA GLU A 52 -9.53 -15.90 10.71
C GLU A 52 -10.69 -14.96 10.99
N SER A 53 -10.45 -13.64 10.81
CA SER A 53 -11.46 -12.62 11.11
C SER A 53 -12.43 -12.37 9.96
N GLY A 54 -12.14 -12.90 8.77
CA GLY A 54 -12.97 -12.65 7.60
C GLY A 54 -12.79 -11.28 7.01
N ASN A 55 -11.72 -10.55 7.36
CA ASN A 55 -11.43 -9.24 6.81
C ASN A 55 -11.02 -9.35 5.34
N THR A 56 -11.35 -8.32 4.58
CA THR A 56 -11.06 -8.29 3.16
C THR A 56 -9.55 -8.15 2.92
N LYS A 57 -9.03 -8.98 2.01
CA LYS A 57 -7.63 -8.92 1.62
C LYS A 57 -7.37 -7.66 0.78
N PRO A 58 -6.36 -6.86 1.11
CA PRO A 58 -6.00 -5.72 0.26
C PRO A 58 -5.50 -6.20 -1.10
N THR A 59 -5.85 -5.46 -2.15
CA THR A 59 -5.27 -5.68 -3.48
C THR A 59 -4.08 -4.78 -3.70
N LEU A 60 -4.00 -3.67 -2.95
CA LEU A 60 -2.97 -2.67 -3.10
C LEU A 60 -2.61 -2.13 -1.71
N ILE A 61 -1.31 -2.06 -1.42
CA ILE A 61 -0.80 -1.46 -0.19
C ILE A 61 0.11 -0.30 -0.56
N PHE A 62 -0.18 0.89 -0.03
CA PHE A 62 0.73 2.02 -0.09
C PHE A 62 1.48 2.08 1.22
N LEU A 63 2.80 2.08 1.15
CA LEU A 63 3.65 1.97 2.33
C LEU A 63 4.62 3.16 2.41
N ASP A 64 4.53 3.91 3.53
CA ASP A 64 5.50 4.95 3.80
C ASP A 64 6.78 4.35 4.40
N ILE A 65 7.92 4.98 4.13
CA ILE A 65 9.21 4.51 4.63
C ILE A 65 9.46 5.02 6.04
N ASN A 66 9.21 6.32 6.27
CA ASN A 66 9.60 6.98 7.52
C ASN A 66 8.47 6.92 8.54
N MET A 67 8.50 5.91 9.39
CA MET A 67 7.54 5.75 10.49
C MET A 67 8.30 5.44 11.76
N PRO A 68 7.84 5.91 12.94
CA PRO A 68 8.50 5.58 14.20
C PRO A 68 8.30 4.09 14.52
N GLY A 69 9.24 3.54 15.26
CA GLY A 69 9.24 2.11 15.56
C GLY A 69 9.63 1.31 14.34
N MET A 70 8.68 0.56 13.78
CA MET A 70 8.92 -0.19 12.56
C MET A 70 8.76 0.74 11.36
N ASP A 71 9.85 1.02 10.64
CA ASP A 71 9.79 1.82 9.42
C ASP A 71 9.37 0.95 8.23
N GLY A 72 9.33 1.55 7.03
CA GLY A 72 8.92 0.83 5.83
C GLY A 72 9.81 -0.36 5.51
N TRP A 73 11.11 -0.24 5.78
CA TRP A 73 12.05 -1.35 5.54
C TRP A 73 11.78 -2.51 6.49
N GLY A 74 11.53 -2.20 7.76
CA GLY A 74 11.16 -3.21 8.75
C GLY A 74 9.86 -3.89 8.40
N PHE A 75 8.88 -3.12 7.91
CA PHE A 75 7.63 -3.70 7.45
C PHE A 75 7.87 -4.69 6.30
N LEU A 76 8.66 -4.30 5.30
CA LEU A 76 8.94 -5.17 4.16
C LEU A 76 9.63 -6.47 4.58
N ASP A 77 10.54 -6.37 5.55
CA ASP A 77 11.21 -7.56 6.08
C ASP A 77 10.22 -8.53 6.69
N GLU A 78 9.34 -8.03 7.56
CA GLU A 78 8.32 -8.86 8.18
C GLU A 78 7.27 -9.33 7.18
N TYR A 79 6.88 -8.48 6.24
CA TYR A 79 5.92 -8.82 5.20
C TYR A 79 6.43 -10.00 4.36
N SER A 80 7.72 -10.00 4.04
CA SER A 80 8.32 -11.06 3.21
C SER A 80 8.31 -12.42 3.91
N LYS A 81 8.12 -12.44 5.24
CA LYS A 81 8.04 -13.68 6.02
C LYS A 81 6.61 -14.22 6.14
N LEU A 82 5.62 -13.47 5.70
CA LEU A 82 4.23 -13.93 5.74
C LEU A 82 4.02 -15.08 4.74
N ASP A 83 2.99 -15.88 5.01
CA ASP A 83 2.61 -16.95 4.09
C ASP A 83 2.38 -16.40 2.68
N LYS A 84 2.81 -17.16 1.69
CA LYS A 84 2.63 -16.74 0.30
C LYS A 84 1.16 -16.59 -0.08
N ASP A 85 0.29 -17.35 0.56
CA ASP A 85 -1.15 -17.21 0.34
C ASP A 85 -1.65 -15.84 0.77
N ILE A 86 -1.05 -15.26 1.83
CA ILE A 86 -1.38 -13.92 2.28
C ILE A 86 -0.89 -12.88 1.25
N GLN A 87 0.35 -13.02 0.78
CA GLN A 87 0.96 -12.06 -0.12
C GLN A 87 0.41 -12.12 -1.54
N SER A 88 -0.11 -13.27 -1.96
CA SER A 88 -0.56 -13.48 -3.32
C SER A 88 -1.65 -12.50 -3.72
N GLY A 89 -1.48 -11.84 -4.85
CA GLY A 89 -2.46 -10.89 -5.38
C GLY A 89 -2.36 -9.49 -4.78
N ILE A 90 -1.42 -9.24 -3.86
CA ILE A 90 -1.23 -7.92 -3.27
C ILE A 90 -0.12 -7.19 -4.04
N ILE A 91 -0.40 -5.96 -4.44
CA ILE A 91 0.58 -5.07 -5.06
C ILE A 91 1.04 -4.09 -3.97
N VAL A 92 2.35 -4.01 -3.72
CA VAL A 92 2.91 -3.07 -2.75
C VAL A 92 3.59 -1.93 -3.49
N VAL A 93 3.19 -0.71 -3.17
CA VAL A 93 3.74 0.51 -3.76
C VAL A 93 4.30 1.37 -2.63
N MET A 94 5.56 1.75 -2.74
CA MET A 94 6.16 2.68 -1.77
C MET A 94 5.59 4.07 -2.04
N LEU A 95 5.15 4.74 -0.99
CA LEU A 95 4.58 6.09 -1.09
C LEU A 95 5.27 6.96 -0.03
N THR A 96 6.23 7.76 -0.44
CA THR A 96 7.11 8.47 0.49
C THR A 96 7.47 9.85 -0.02
N THR A 97 7.94 10.71 0.90
CA THR A 97 8.42 12.05 0.53
C THR A 97 9.82 12.01 -0.09
N SER A 98 10.56 10.92 0.05
CA SER A 98 11.92 10.82 -0.48
C SER A 98 11.91 10.64 -1.99
N ASP A 99 12.59 11.51 -2.70
CA ASP A 99 12.83 11.39 -4.15
C ASP A 99 14.27 10.97 -4.45
N ASN A 100 15.02 10.56 -3.43
CA ASN A 100 16.40 10.13 -3.58
C ASN A 100 16.49 8.86 -4.42
N PRO A 101 17.28 8.88 -5.51
CA PRO A 101 17.42 7.70 -6.38
C PRO A 101 17.89 6.44 -5.64
N GLU A 102 18.75 6.60 -4.63
CA GLU A 102 19.23 5.45 -3.84
C GLU A 102 18.09 4.79 -3.07
N THR A 103 17.18 5.60 -2.54
CA THR A 103 16.00 5.08 -1.83
C THR A 103 15.12 4.29 -2.78
N LYS A 104 14.92 4.79 -3.98
CA LYS A 104 14.13 4.10 -5.00
C LYS A 104 14.77 2.77 -5.38
N VAL A 105 16.08 2.76 -5.60
CA VAL A 105 16.82 1.54 -5.93
C VAL A 105 16.66 0.52 -4.81
N ARG A 106 16.81 0.95 -3.56
CA ARG A 106 16.65 0.08 -2.41
C ARG A 106 15.23 -0.50 -2.35
N ALA A 107 14.22 0.34 -2.55
CA ALA A 107 12.83 -0.11 -2.54
C ALA A 107 12.58 -1.16 -3.61
N MET A 108 13.02 -0.89 -4.82
CA MET A 108 12.77 -1.79 -5.95
C MET A 108 13.60 -3.06 -5.89
N SER A 109 14.56 -3.15 -4.97
CA SER A 109 15.32 -4.39 -4.76
C SER A 109 14.51 -5.45 -4.02
N TRP A 110 13.43 -5.06 -3.34
CA TRP A 110 12.54 -6.00 -2.66
C TRP A 110 11.58 -6.62 -3.68
N SER A 111 11.53 -7.95 -3.73
CA SER A 111 10.67 -8.65 -4.70
C SER A 111 9.19 -8.34 -4.50
N SER A 112 8.78 -7.98 -3.27
CA SER A 112 7.40 -7.68 -2.94
C SER A 112 6.98 -6.27 -3.38
N VAL A 113 7.93 -5.38 -3.69
CA VAL A 113 7.63 -4.00 -4.07
C VAL A 113 7.48 -3.90 -5.58
N SER A 114 6.34 -3.39 -6.01
CA SER A 114 6.02 -3.28 -7.44
C SER A 114 6.30 -1.89 -8.00
N ASP A 115 6.20 -0.84 -7.17
CA ASP A 115 6.40 0.51 -7.68
C ASP A 115 6.77 1.47 -6.54
N TYR A 116 7.16 2.68 -6.92
CA TYR A 116 7.63 3.71 -6.00
C TYR A 116 7.06 5.06 -6.45
N ILE A 117 6.33 5.70 -5.56
CA ILE A 117 5.67 6.98 -5.83
C ILE A 117 6.14 7.99 -4.80
N THR A 118 6.53 9.18 -5.26
CA THR A 118 6.83 10.30 -4.36
C THR A 118 5.53 10.99 -4.01
N LYS A 119 5.29 11.23 -2.71
CA LYS A 119 4.09 11.92 -2.23
C LYS A 119 3.95 13.29 -2.88
N PRO A 120 2.72 13.76 -3.08
CA PRO A 120 1.47 13.14 -2.67
C PRO A 120 0.91 12.17 -3.71
N LEU A 121 0.13 11.19 -3.25
CA LEU A 121 -0.68 10.37 -4.15
C LEU A 121 -1.86 11.22 -4.59
N THR A 122 -2.06 11.32 -5.90
CA THR A 122 -3.16 12.09 -6.46
C THR A 122 -4.11 11.16 -7.21
N LYS A 123 -5.30 11.67 -7.51
CA LYS A 123 -6.28 10.95 -8.32
C LYS A 123 -5.66 10.44 -9.63
N GLU A 124 -4.90 11.30 -10.31
CA GLU A 124 -4.29 10.96 -11.59
C GLU A 124 -3.27 9.84 -11.45
N ILE A 125 -2.44 9.91 -10.41
CA ILE A 125 -1.44 8.86 -10.13
C ILE A 125 -2.15 7.54 -9.81
N MET A 126 -3.23 7.61 -9.04
CA MET A 126 -4.00 6.41 -8.70
C MET A 126 -4.60 5.78 -9.96
N GLU A 127 -5.14 6.60 -10.86
CA GLU A 127 -5.69 6.10 -12.12
C GLU A 127 -4.61 5.42 -12.97
N ASP A 128 -3.40 6.00 -13.01
CA ASP A 128 -2.27 5.42 -13.73
C ASP A 128 -1.87 4.07 -13.15
N LEU A 129 -1.87 3.96 -11.82
CA LEU A 129 -1.55 2.68 -11.16
C LEU A 129 -2.59 1.60 -11.48
N VAL A 130 -3.87 1.97 -11.51
CA VAL A 130 -4.93 1.04 -11.85
C VAL A 130 -4.76 0.56 -13.28
N ASP A 131 -4.47 1.46 -14.19
CA ASP A 131 -4.24 1.09 -15.60
C ASP A 131 -3.04 0.15 -15.73
N LYS A 132 -2.00 0.40 -14.95
CA LYS A 132 -0.76 -0.38 -15.04
C LYS A 132 -0.88 -1.79 -14.45
N TYR A 133 -1.57 -1.92 -13.32
CA TYR A 133 -1.57 -3.18 -12.56
C TYR A 133 -2.91 -3.90 -12.54
N PHE A 134 -4.00 -3.23 -12.80
CA PHE A 134 -5.35 -3.78 -12.66
C PHE A 134 -6.22 -3.62 -13.91
N LYS A 135 -5.59 -3.41 -15.04
CA LYS A 135 -6.33 -3.26 -16.29
C LYS A 135 -6.82 -4.61 -16.77
N PHE A 136 -8.11 -4.66 -17.04
CA PHE A 136 -8.80 -5.86 -17.49
C PHE A 136 -9.24 -5.76 -18.94
#